data_f9d82824033f2b3c201550b03a0ed770
#
_entry.id   f9d82824033f2b3c201550b03a0ed770
#
_cell.length_a   1.000
_cell.length_b   1.000
_cell.length_c   1.000
_cell.angle_alpha   90.00
_cell.angle_beta   90.00
_cell.angle_gamma   90.00
#
_symmetry.space_group_name_H-M   'P 1'
#
loop_
_entity.id
_entity.type
_entity.pdbx_description
1 polymer ?
#
loop_
_entity_poly.entity_id
_entity_poly.type
_entity_poly.pdbx_seq_one_letter_code
_entity_poly.pdbx_strand_id
1 'polypeptide(L)'
;MDMKKRIHLELRNRTPSDVKELVLDNCRSNEGKIEGLTDEFEELEFLSTINVGLTSIANLPTLSKLKRLELSDNRISGGLEVLAAKCPNITHLNLSGNKIKDLSTIEPLKKLESLKSLDLFNCEVTNLSDYRENVFKLIPQLTYLDGYDREDKEAPDSDTEAYGGQDDDDDEVEEEEEEEEYDEEAAPGDEDEEDGEEEVEEEEDISGEEEEEEELNDGEGDEEEDEYEEERGQKRKRDPEDDDDDEEED
;
A
#
# COMPACT_ATOMS: atom_id res chain seq x y z
N MET A 1 -16.17 0.65 -1.02
CA MET A 1 -16.20 1.40 -2.31
C MET A 1 -15.15 0.81 -3.23
N ASP A 2 -15.40 0.68 -4.53
CA ASP A 2 -14.37 0.25 -5.47
C ASP A 2 -13.35 1.37 -5.75
N MET A 3 -12.16 0.97 -6.20
CA MET A 3 -11.02 1.88 -6.40
C MET A 3 -11.31 2.96 -7.46
N LYS A 4 -11.93 2.60 -8.60
CA LYS A 4 -12.26 3.55 -9.66
C LYS A 4 -13.22 4.64 -9.19
N LYS A 5 -14.22 4.24 -8.39
CA LYS A 5 -15.17 5.19 -7.81
C LYS A 5 -14.49 6.10 -6.78
N ARG A 6 -13.54 5.56 -6.00
CA ARG A 6 -12.76 6.35 -5.06
C ARG A 6 -11.91 7.39 -5.78
N ILE A 7 -11.20 7.00 -6.84
CA ILE A 7 -10.41 7.93 -7.67
C ILE A 7 -11.29 9.07 -8.19
N HIS A 8 -12.45 8.76 -8.74
CA HIS A 8 -13.38 9.78 -9.24
C HIS A 8 -13.79 10.79 -8.16
N LEU A 9 -14.01 10.33 -6.94
CA LEU A 9 -14.35 11.20 -5.81
C LEU A 9 -13.16 12.06 -5.36
N GLU A 10 -11.95 11.49 -5.34
CA GLU A 10 -10.73 12.22 -4.95
C GLU A 10 -10.30 13.26 -5.97
N LEU A 11 -10.63 13.07 -7.23
CA LEU A 11 -10.40 14.09 -8.27
C LEU A 11 -11.11 15.42 -7.99
N ARG A 12 -12.30 15.40 -7.36
CA ARG A 12 -13.04 16.63 -6.97
C ARG A 12 -13.12 17.66 -8.09
N ASN A 13 -13.45 17.24 -9.30
CA ASN A 13 -13.49 18.05 -10.53
C ASN A 13 -12.12 18.56 -11.04
N ARG A 14 -11.00 18.04 -10.50
CA ARG A 14 -9.66 18.26 -11.07
C ARG A 14 -9.41 17.24 -12.19
N THR A 15 -8.47 17.57 -13.09
CA THR A 15 -7.96 16.58 -14.04
C THR A 15 -6.92 15.67 -13.34
N PRO A 16 -6.71 14.44 -13.80
CA PRO A 16 -5.65 13.58 -13.27
C PRO A 16 -4.28 14.26 -13.25
N SER A 17 -3.96 15.05 -14.27
CA SER A 17 -2.70 15.79 -14.39
C SER A 17 -2.50 16.91 -13.35
N ASP A 18 -3.55 17.33 -12.66
CA ASP A 18 -3.46 18.36 -11.61
C ASP A 18 -3.26 17.78 -10.21
N VAL A 19 -3.31 16.45 -10.09
CA VAL A 19 -3.31 15.77 -8.79
C VAL A 19 -1.89 15.39 -8.40
N LYS A 20 -1.42 15.92 -7.28
CA LYS A 20 -0.13 15.56 -6.67
C LYS A 20 -0.23 14.46 -5.63
N GLU A 21 -1.38 14.34 -5.00
CA GLU A 21 -1.64 13.40 -3.91
C GLU A 21 -2.94 12.65 -4.15
N LEU A 22 -2.90 11.32 -3.98
CA LEU A 22 -4.07 10.46 -4.15
C LEU A 22 -4.11 9.42 -3.03
N VAL A 23 -5.21 9.45 -2.26
CA VAL A 23 -5.44 8.53 -1.13
C VAL A 23 -6.63 7.62 -1.46
N LEU A 24 -6.33 6.33 -1.64
CA LEU A 24 -7.29 5.28 -2.00
C LEU A 24 -7.49 4.25 -0.90
N ASP A 25 -7.12 4.59 0.33
CA ASP A 25 -7.12 3.69 1.47
C ASP A 25 -8.50 3.10 1.75
N ASN A 26 -8.51 1.83 2.18
CA ASN A 26 -9.71 1.09 2.53
C ASN A 26 -10.75 0.99 1.41
N CYS A 27 -10.40 1.31 0.16
CA CYS A 27 -11.24 0.96 -0.97
C CYS A 27 -11.04 -0.54 -1.32
N ARG A 28 -11.85 -1.06 -2.24
CA ARG A 28 -11.78 -2.46 -2.60
C ARG A 28 -11.22 -2.61 -4.02
N SER A 29 -10.12 -3.33 -4.15
CA SER A 29 -9.70 -3.90 -5.42
C SER A 29 -10.46 -5.20 -5.68
N ASN A 30 -11.10 -5.32 -6.85
CA ASN A 30 -11.87 -6.53 -7.21
C ASN A 30 -10.96 -7.64 -7.70
N GLU A 31 -9.87 -7.30 -8.40
CA GLU A 31 -8.93 -8.25 -8.98
C GLU A 31 -7.60 -8.37 -8.20
N GLY A 32 -7.49 -7.69 -7.07
CA GLY A 32 -6.22 -7.61 -6.32
C GLY A 32 -5.14 -6.80 -7.04
N LYS A 33 -5.54 -5.90 -7.93
CA LYS A 33 -4.67 -5.01 -8.73
C LYS A 33 -5.08 -3.56 -8.56
N ILE A 34 -4.23 -2.64 -8.99
CA ILE A 34 -4.56 -1.21 -9.04
C ILE A 34 -5.54 -0.98 -10.20
N GLU A 35 -6.69 -0.37 -9.90
CA GLU A 35 -7.77 -0.18 -10.86
C GLU A 35 -8.10 1.30 -11.02
N GLY A 36 -8.08 1.78 -12.27
CA GLY A 36 -8.51 3.15 -12.61
C GLY A 36 -7.42 4.21 -12.50
N LEU A 37 -6.22 3.85 -12.06
CA LEU A 37 -5.06 4.72 -12.13
C LEU A 37 -4.43 4.61 -13.51
N THR A 38 -4.13 5.76 -14.15
CA THR A 38 -3.59 5.85 -15.51
C THR A 38 -2.33 6.69 -15.59
N ASP A 39 -1.63 6.66 -16.70
CA ASP A 39 -0.44 7.50 -16.96
C ASP A 39 -0.77 9.01 -17.02
N GLU A 40 -2.06 9.39 -17.01
CA GLU A 40 -2.50 10.78 -16.96
C GLU A 40 -2.23 11.48 -15.63
N PHE A 41 -1.92 10.71 -14.56
CA PHE A 41 -1.49 11.25 -13.27
C PHE A 41 -0.02 11.67 -13.28
N GLU A 42 0.35 12.54 -14.22
CA GLU A 42 1.74 12.93 -14.49
C GLU A 42 2.41 13.68 -13.33
N GLU A 43 1.61 14.42 -12.54
CA GLU A 43 2.10 15.22 -11.41
C GLU A 43 2.00 14.50 -10.06
N LEU A 44 1.61 13.21 -10.04
CA LEU A 44 1.42 12.48 -8.80
C LEU A 44 2.74 12.24 -8.07
N GLU A 45 2.86 12.79 -6.87
CA GLU A 45 4.01 12.69 -5.98
C GLU A 45 3.77 11.73 -4.81
N PHE A 46 2.53 11.61 -4.35
CA PHE A 46 2.10 10.74 -3.27
C PHE A 46 0.93 9.86 -3.66
N LEU A 47 1.07 8.55 -3.45
CA LEU A 47 0.00 7.57 -3.63
C LEU A 47 -0.12 6.69 -2.39
N SER A 48 -1.33 6.64 -1.82
CA SER A 48 -1.67 5.71 -0.75
C SER A 48 -2.75 4.74 -1.18
N THR A 49 -2.50 3.44 -0.96
CA THR A 49 -3.43 2.33 -1.23
C THR A 49 -3.39 1.32 -0.08
N ILE A 50 -3.53 1.83 1.14
CA ILE A 50 -3.49 1.02 2.36
C ILE A 50 -4.77 0.18 2.48
N ASN A 51 -4.60 -1.11 2.81
CA ASN A 51 -5.71 -2.03 3.09
C ASN A 51 -6.77 -2.08 1.97
N VAL A 52 -6.33 -2.21 0.72
CA VAL A 52 -7.24 -2.31 -0.44
C VAL A 52 -7.32 -3.73 -1.03
N GLY A 53 -6.54 -4.67 -0.48
CA GLY A 53 -6.53 -6.07 -0.88
C GLY A 53 -5.67 -6.37 -2.11
N LEU A 54 -4.66 -5.55 -2.43
CA LEU A 54 -3.73 -5.78 -3.53
C LEU A 54 -2.93 -7.07 -3.34
N THR A 55 -2.84 -7.85 -4.40
CA THR A 55 -1.95 -9.02 -4.50
C THR A 55 -0.80 -8.78 -5.47
N SER A 56 -0.95 -7.79 -6.37
CA SER A 56 0.04 -7.44 -7.39
C SER A 56 -0.02 -5.96 -7.72
N ILE A 57 1.14 -5.39 -8.03
CA ILE A 57 1.33 -4.03 -8.53
C ILE A 57 1.79 -4.01 -10.01
N ALA A 58 1.69 -5.15 -10.70
CA ALA A 58 2.20 -5.29 -12.08
C ALA A 58 1.57 -4.32 -13.08
N ASN A 59 0.35 -3.87 -12.81
CA ASN A 59 -0.40 -2.93 -13.65
C ASN A 59 -0.28 -1.46 -13.22
N LEU A 60 0.68 -1.14 -12.34
CA LEU A 60 0.97 0.24 -11.97
C LEU A 60 1.31 1.05 -13.23
N PRO A 61 0.71 2.23 -13.45
CA PRO A 61 1.06 3.09 -14.58
C PRO A 61 2.44 3.73 -14.38
N THR A 62 2.93 4.46 -15.39
CA THR A 62 4.17 5.19 -15.28
C THR A 62 3.94 6.50 -14.52
N LEU A 63 4.51 6.59 -13.32
CA LEU A 63 4.38 7.74 -12.41
C LEU A 63 5.77 8.29 -12.12
N SER A 64 6.30 9.08 -13.05
CA SER A 64 7.70 9.54 -13.00
C SER A 64 7.98 10.54 -11.87
N LYS A 65 6.96 11.23 -11.35
CA LYS A 65 7.10 12.16 -10.23
C LYS A 65 6.78 11.56 -8.85
N LEU A 66 6.39 10.29 -8.82
CA LEU A 66 6.03 9.64 -7.55
C LEU A 66 7.25 9.52 -6.65
N LYS A 67 7.15 10.12 -5.46
CA LYS A 67 8.18 10.15 -4.41
C LYS A 67 7.84 9.22 -3.24
N ARG A 68 6.57 9.16 -2.86
CA ARG A 68 6.09 8.36 -1.73
C ARG A 68 4.97 7.43 -2.15
N LEU A 69 5.13 6.15 -1.80
CA LEU A 69 4.18 5.08 -2.12
C LEU A 69 3.86 4.28 -0.87
N GLU A 70 2.58 4.31 -0.46
CA GLU A 70 2.06 3.57 0.68
C GLU A 70 1.25 2.37 0.19
N LEU A 71 1.74 1.18 0.49
CA LEU A 71 1.14 -0.11 0.11
C LEU A 71 0.89 -1.01 1.31
N SER A 72 0.87 -0.46 2.53
CA SER A 72 0.75 -1.26 3.74
C SER A 72 -0.57 -2.03 3.82
N ASP A 73 -0.57 -3.11 4.61
CA ASP A 73 -1.73 -3.96 4.88
C ASP A 73 -2.41 -4.55 3.64
N ASN A 74 -1.60 -4.93 2.65
CA ASN A 74 -2.04 -5.63 1.45
C ASN A 74 -1.60 -7.10 1.46
N ARG A 75 -1.60 -7.75 0.31
CA ARG A 75 -1.21 -9.16 0.14
C ARG A 75 -0.13 -9.33 -0.92
N ILE A 76 0.70 -8.32 -1.10
CA ILE A 76 1.77 -8.29 -2.09
C ILE A 76 2.86 -9.26 -1.64
N SER A 77 3.28 -10.15 -2.53
CA SER A 77 4.31 -11.16 -2.26
C SER A 77 5.50 -11.10 -3.21
N GLY A 78 5.51 -10.13 -4.14
CA GLY A 78 6.57 -9.96 -5.12
C GLY A 78 6.19 -9.00 -6.25
N GLY A 79 6.94 -9.04 -7.36
CA GLY A 79 6.68 -8.17 -8.52
C GLY A 79 7.17 -6.74 -8.33
N LEU A 80 8.12 -6.52 -7.41
CA LEU A 80 8.61 -5.17 -7.06
C LEU A 80 9.53 -4.57 -8.14
N GLU A 81 9.98 -5.36 -9.12
CA GLU A 81 10.75 -4.87 -10.27
C GLU A 81 10.01 -3.82 -11.10
N VAL A 82 8.69 -3.85 -11.05
CA VAL A 82 7.81 -2.86 -11.70
C VAL A 82 8.07 -1.45 -11.19
N LEU A 83 8.38 -1.29 -9.90
CA LEU A 83 8.62 0.02 -9.29
C LEU A 83 9.80 0.74 -9.94
N ALA A 84 10.89 0.03 -10.19
CA ALA A 84 12.06 0.63 -10.84
C ALA A 84 11.79 1.06 -12.30
N ALA A 85 10.86 0.37 -12.97
CA ALA A 85 10.50 0.67 -14.37
C ALA A 85 9.45 1.79 -14.47
N LYS A 86 8.52 1.85 -13.52
CA LYS A 86 7.33 2.71 -13.58
C LYS A 86 7.42 3.94 -12.68
N CYS A 87 8.12 3.84 -11.56
CA CYS A 87 8.21 4.88 -10.54
C CYS A 87 9.65 5.04 -10.06
N PRO A 88 10.60 5.43 -10.94
CA PRO A 88 12.04 5.40 -10.64
C PRO A 88 12.48 6.39 -9.55
N ASN A 89 11.66 7.40 -9.27
CA ASN A 89 11.99 8.49 -8.34
C ASN A 89 11.41 8.30 -6.93
N ILE A 90 10.93 7.09 -6.61
CA ILE A 90 10.45 6.79 -5.26
C ILE A 90 11.58 6.96 -4.25
N THR A 91 11.30 7.75 -3.21
CA THR A 91 12.18 8.00 -2.06
C THR A 91 11.72 7.27 -0.81
N HIS A 92 10.40 7.10 -0.65
CA HIS A 92 9.78 6.45 0.50
C HIS A 92 8.81 5.37 0.02
N LEU A 93 9.00 4.16 0.48
CA LEU A 93 8.18 3.00 0.15
C LEU A 93 7.75 2.26 1.41
N ASN A 94 6.45 2.20 1.64
CA ASN A 94 5.89 1.43 2.74
C ASN A 94 5.22 0.15 2.21
N LEU A 95 5.74 -0.99 2.63
CA LEU A 95 5.25 -2.34 2.31
C LEU A 95 4.86 -3.11 3.57
N SER A 96 4.74 -2.45 4.72
CA SER A 96 4.40 -3.11 5.99
C SER A 96 3.11 -3.92 5.90
N GLY A 97 3.01 -5.00 6.68
CA GLY A 97 1.83 -5.86 6.67
C GLY A 97 1.57 -6.62 5.37
N ASN A 98 2.56 -6.79 4.50
CA ASN A 98 2.47 -7.55 3.26
C ASN A 98 3.03 -8.98 3.39
N LYS A 99 2.98 -9.75 2.31
CA LYS A 99 3.41 -11.16 2.27
C LYS A 99 4.82 -11.32 1.71
N ILE A 100 5.71 -10.41 2.06
CA ILE A 100 7.12 -10.45 1.70
C ILE A 100 7.84 -11.44 2.63
N LYS A 101 8.46 -12.51 2.07
CA LYS A 101 9.00 -13.62 2.86
C LYS A 101 10.51 -13.68 2.90
N ASP A 102 11.16 -13.19 1.86
CA ASP A 102 12.60 -13.38 1.66
C ASP A 102 13.25 -12.13 1.06
N LEU A 103 14.58 -12.08 1.16
CA LEU A 103 15.38 -10.96 0.66
C LEU A 103 15.38 -10.88 -0.88
N SER A 104 15.20 -12.01 -1.57
CA SER A 104 15.17 -12.02 -3.04
C SER A 104 13.97 -11.27 -3.59
N THR A 105 12.88 -11.24 -2.84
CA THR A 105 11.67 -10.48 -3.19
C THR A 105 11.92 -8.98 -3.22
N ILE A 106 12.75 -8.46 -2.32
CA ILE A 106 13.08 -7.02 -2.22
C ILE A 106 14.34 -6.64 -3.03
N GLU A 107 15.09 -7.60 -3.54
CA GLU A 107 16.30 -7.34 -4.32
C GLU A 107 16.10 -6.36 -5.50
N PRO A 108 14.98 -6.40 -6.24
CA PRO A 108 14.74 -5.43 -7.32
C PRO A 108 14.75 -3.97 -6.87
N LEU A 109 14.47 -3.69 -5.59
CA LEU A 109 14.45 -2.33 -5.03
C LEU A 109 15.83 -1.66 -5.03
N LYS A 110 16.93 -2.43 -5.16
CA LYS A 110 18.29 -1.88 -5.32
C LYS A 110 18.44 -0.98 -6.57
N LYS A 111 17.53 -1.14 -7.55
CA LYS A 111 17.49 -0.32 -8.78
C LYS A 111 16.83 1.05 -8.58
N LEU A 112 16.14 1.25 -7.46
CA LEU A 112 15.57 2.54 -7.09
C LEU A 112 16.66 3.39 -6.44
N GLU A 113 17.43 4.12 -7.24
CA GLU A 113 18.59 4.90 -6.77
C GLU A 113 18.22 5.97 -5.74
N SER A 114 17.00 6.50 -5.84
CA SER A 114 16.48 7.55 -4.94
C SER A 114 15.86 7.02 -3.65
N LEU A 115 15.76 5.69 -3.47
CA LEU A 115 15.08 5.10 -2.32
C LEU A 115 15.86 5.37 -1.02
N LYS A 116 15.27 6.13 -0.11
CA LYS A 116 15.85 6.50 1.20
C LYS A 116 15.22 5.74 2.36
N SER A 117 13.91 5.52 2.30
CA SER A 117 13.14 4.89 3.37
C SER A 117 12.33 3.69 2.85
N LEU A 118 12.44 2.57 3.54
CA LEU A 118 11.70 1.34 3.28
C LEU A 118 11.11 0.82 4.58
N ASP A 119 9.81 0.55 4.58
CA ASP A 119 9.14 -0.07 5.71
C ASP A 119 8.62 -1.46 5.31
N LEU A 120 9.05 -2.47 6.08
CA LEU A 120 8.69 -3.88 5.94
C LEU A 120 8.13 -4.45 7.24
N PHE A 121 7.79 -3.58 8.20
CA PHE A 121 7.25 -4.00 9.49
C PHE A 121 6.09 -4.99 9.28
N ASN A 122 6.02 -6.01 10.13
CA ASN A 122 4.99 -7.04 10.04
C ASN A 122 4.96 -7.83 8.70
N CYS A 123 6.10 -7.94 8.02
CA CYS A 123 6.31 -8.90 6.91
C CYS A 123 7.10 -10.12 7.42
N GLU A 124 6.93 -11.28 6.79
CA GLU A 124 7.66 -12.51 7.19
C GLU A 124 9.19 -12.37 7.08
N VAL A 125 9.68 -11.54 6.15
CA VAL A 125 11.12 -11.27 5.95
C VAL A 125 11.79 -10.67 7.19
N THR A 126 11.06 -9.96 8.05
CA THR A 126 11.59 -9.35 9.27
C THR A 126 12.01 -10.37 10.32
N ASN A 127 11.53 -11.64 10.20
CA ASN A 127 11.89 -12.75 11.09
C ASN A 127 13.22 -13.44 10.72
N LEU A 128 13.85 -13.03 9.63
CA LEU A 128 15.13 -13.61 9.21
C LEU A 128 16.27 -13.17 10.14
N SER A 129 17.21 -14.06 10.37
CA SER A 129 18.43 -13.71 11.11
C SER A 129 19.19 -12.61 10.39
N ASP A 130 19.68 -11.64 11.16
CA ASP A 130 20.43 -10.47 10.64
C ASP A 130 19.67 -9.69 9.55
N TYR A 131 18.33 -9.68 9.64
CA TYR A 131 17.43 -9.04 8.68
C TYR A 131 17.89 -7.63 8.30
N ARG A 132 18.07 -6.74 9.30
CA ARG A 132 18.45 -5.34 9.08
C ARG A 132 19.77 -5.21 8.33
N GLU A 133 20.79 -5.91 8.80
CA GLU A 133 22.12 -5.89 8.14
C GLU A 133 22.06 -6.37 6.70
N ASN A 134 21.29 -7.45 6.46
CA ASN A 134 21.16 -8.04 5.13
C ASN A 134 20.40 -7.11 4.19
N VAL A 135 19.34 -6.42 4.64
CA VAL A 135 18.61 -5.44 3.83
C VAL A 135 19.51 -4.25 3.49
N PHE A 136 20.22 -3.69 4.45
CA PHE A 136 21.15 -2.56 4.19
C PHE A 136 22.33 -2.94 3.28
N LYS A 137 22.77 -4.21 3.29
CA LYS A 137 23.78 -4.72 2.33
C LYS A 137 23.20 -4.86 0.93
N LEU A 138 21.94 -5.32 0.84
CA LEU A 138 21.25 -5.56 -0.41
C LEU A 138 20.85 -4.25 -1.12
N ILE A 139 20.43 -3.25 -0.33
CA ILE A 139 19.95 -1.94 -0.80
C ILE A 139 20.84 -0.85 -0.20
N PRO A 140 22.06 -0.61 -0.75
CA PRO A 140 23.06 0.24 -0.12
C PRO A 140 22.69 1.73 -0.05
N GLN A 141 21.80 2.20 -0.95
CA GLN A 141 21.30 3.58 -0.96
C GLN A 141 20.30 3.86 0.16
N LEU A 142 19.77 2.81 0.83
CA LEU A 142 18.78 2.96 1.88
C LEU A 142 19.37 3.65 3.10
N THR A 143 18.65 4.66 3.62
CA THR A 143 18.98 5.39 4.83
C THR A 143 18.23 4.86 6.04
N TYR A 144 16.90 4.64 5.86
CA TYR A 144 16.02 4.19 6.93
C TYR A 144 15.32 2.88 6.55
N LEU A 145 15.30 1.95 7.50
CA LEU A 145 14.56 0.69 7.43
C LEU A 145 13.69 0.57 8.68
N ASP A 146 12.38 0.39 8.47
CA ASP A 146 11.39 0.28 9.54
C ASP A 146 11.48 1.45 10.55
N GLY A 147 11.69 2.66 10.03
CA GLY A 147 11.78 3.88 10.82
C GLY A 147 13.14 4.16 11.48
N TYR A 148 14.15 3.32 11.26
CA TYR A 148 15.47 3.47 11.89
C TYR A 148 16.61 3.42 10.88
N ASP A 149 17.67 4.20 11.11
CA ASP A 149 18.90 4.15 10.31
C ASP A 149 19.80 2.96 10.70
N ARG A 150 20.98 2.88 10.09
CA ARG A 150 21.95 1.80 10.35
C ARG A 150 22.50 1.78 11.78
N GLU A 151 22.41 2.90 12.47
CA GLU A 151 22.93 3.12 13.83
C GLU A 151 21.81 3.06 14.88
N ASP A 152 20.61 2.58 14.47
CA ASP A 152 19.40 2.49 15.28
C ASP A 152 18.88 3.84 15.79
N LYS A 153 19.16 4.91 15.04
CA LYS A 153 18.59 6.23 15.27
C LYS A 153 17.28 6.35 14.50
N GLU A 154 16.26 6.84 15.18
CA GLU A 154 14.93 7.06 14.58
C GLU A 154 14.98 8.07 13.44
N ALA A 155 14.24 7.78 12.36
CA ALA A 155 14.05 8.70 11.26
C ALA A 155 13.33 9.96 11.75
N PRO A 156 13.67 11.15 11.25
CA PRO A 156 12.90 12.35 11.54
C PRO A 156 11.45 12.18 11.07
N ASP A 157 10.52 12.78 11.78
CA ASP A 157 9.11 12.75 11.41
C ASP A 157 8.92 13.33 10.01
N SER A 158 8.76 12.45 9.03
CA SER A 158 8.64 12.82 7.62
C SER A 158 7.32 13.51 7.25
N ASP A 159 6.40 13.63 8.21
CA ASP A 159 5.09 14.24 7.98
C ASP A 159 5.16 15.76 7.87
N THR A 160 6.22 16.37 8.37
CA THR A 160 6.43 17.82 8.26
C THR A 160 7.12 18.25 6.95
N GLU A 161 7.85 17.36 6.29
CA GLU A 161 8.56 17.70 5.04
C GLU A 161 7.74 17.48 3.75
N ALA A 162 6.59 16.80 3.84
CA ALA A 162 5.77 16.51 2.66
C ALA A 162 4.84 17.66 2.23
N TYR A 163 4.65 18.67 3.08
CA TYR A 163 3.77 19.82 2.81
C TYR A 163 4.51 21.16 2.69
N GLY A 164 5.82 21.14 2.79
CA GLY A 164 6.65 22.33 2.54
C GLY A 164 6.94 22.46 1.05
N GLY A 165 6.21 23.35 0.38
CA GLY A 165 6.55 23.77 -0.98
C GLY A 165 8.02 24.20 -1.04
N GLN A 166 8.62 23.84 -2.13
CA GLN A 166 9.91 24.24 -2.60
C GLN A 166 10.07 25.75 -2.48
N ASP A 167 10.85 26.18 -1.50
CA ASP A 167 11.55 27.44 -1.53
C ASP A 167 13.03 27.10 -1.25
N ASP A 168 13.80 27.12 -2.33
CA ASP A 168 15.24 27.28 -2.29
C ASP A 168 15.51 28.68 -1.71
N ASP A 169 15.69 28.76 -0.42
CA ASP A 169 16.42 29.88 0.20
C ASP A 169 17.23 29.33 1.35
N ASP A 170 18.50 29.29 1.06
CA ASP A 170 19.64 29.12 1.94
C ASP A 170 19.67 30.38 2.85
N ASP A 171 18.99 30.33 3.99
CA ASP A 171 19.13 31.33 5.04
C ASP A 171 19.54 30.65 6.34
N GLU A 172 20.83 30.80 6.63
CA GLU A 172 21.41 30.63 7.95
C GLU A 172 20.65 31.52 8.94
N VAL A 173 19.80 30.94 9.78
CA VAL A 173 19.20 31.69 10.89
C VAL A 173 20.04 31.45 12.13
N GLU A 174 20.80 32.47 12.51
CA GLU A 174 21.42 32.60 13.81
C GLU A 174 20.33 32.59 14.89
N GLU A 175 20.45 31.67 15.85
CA GLU A 175 19.62 31.61 17.05
C GLU A 175 19.99 32.83 17.95
N GLU A 176 19.11 33.83 17.99
CA GLU A 176 19.10 34.79 19.08
C GLU A 176 18.07 34.35 20.13
N GLU A 177 18.58 33.94 21.27
CA GLU A 177 17.80 33.67 22.48
C GLU A 177 17.25 35.02 23.01
N GLU A 178 15.96 35.28 22.89
CA GLU A 178 15.28 36.30 23.67
C GLU A 178 14.54 35.67 24.84
N GLU A 179 15.09 35.93 26.02
CA GLU A 179 14.45 35.70 27.32
C GLU A 179 13.31 36.73 27.47
N GLU A 180 12.05 36.30 27.44
CA GLU A 180 10.94 37.14 27.91
C GLU A 180 10.59 36.80 29.36
N GLU A 181 10.85 37.76 30.25
CA GLU A 181 10.35 37.83 31.62
C GLU A 181 8.84 37.93 31.67
N TYR A 182 8.20 36.99 32.36
CA TYR A 182 6.79 37.12 32.73
C TYR A 182 6.62 37.87 34.01
N ASP A 183 6.04 39.06 33.91
CA ASP A 183 5.58 39.84 35.05
C ASP A 183 4.17 39.43 35.46
N GLU A 184 4.07 39.07 36.74
CA GLU A 184 2.88 38.56 37.41
C GLU A 184 2.14 39.74 38.07
N GLU A 185 0.92 40.10 37.57
CA GLU A 185 0.00 40.91 38.40
C GLU A 185 -1.48 40.54 38.23
N ALA A 186 -1.93 39.86 39.26
CA ALA A 186 -3.16 39.97 40.08
C ALA A 186 -4.54 40.30 39.41
N ALA A 187 -5.47 39.43 39.75
CA ALA A 187 -6.93 39.53 39.75
C ALA A 187 -7.47 40.76 40.57
N PRO A 188 -8.80 41.06 40.69
CA PRO A 188 -9.95 40.19 40.75
C PRO A 188 -11.31 40.81 40.29
N GLY A 189 -12.36 39.94 40.39
CA GLY A 189 -13.75 40.37 40.63
C GLY A 189 -14.65 40.32 39.41
N ASP A 190 -15.86 39.88 39.39
CA ASP A 190 -16.90 39.54 40.32
C ASP A 190 -18.18 39.34 39.48
N GLU A 191 -18.99 38.34 39.84
CA GLU A 191 -20.46 38.28 39.81
C GLU A 191 -21.20 38.59 38.47
N ASP A 192 -22.12 37.75 37.92
CA ASP A 192 -23.45 37.42 38.43
C ASP A 192 -24.19 36.53 37.40
N GLU A 193 -24.84 35.51 37.89
CA GLU A 193 -26.18 34.96 37.70
C GLU A 193 -26.93 35.13 36.35
N GLU A 194 -27.49 34.04 35.83
CA GLU A 194 -28.91 33.63 35.77
C GLU A 194 -29.10 32.56 34.70
N ASP A 195 -29.44 31.38 35.09
CA ASP A 195 -30.73 30.70 35.10
C ASP A 195 -31.52 30.70 33.78
N GLY A 196 -31.82 29.53 33.31
CA GLY A 196 -32.67 29.31 32.15
C GLY A 196 -32.83 27.83 31.80
N GLU A 197 -33.55 27.10 32.68
CA GLU A 197 -34.16 25.81 32.34
C GLU A 197 -35.20 26.00 31.24
N GLU A 198 -35.22 25.13 30.24
CA GLU A 198 -36.43 24.66 29.57
C GLU A 198 -36.21 23.25 29.03
N GLU A 199 -36.83 22.31 29.77
CA GLU A 199 -37.26 21.01 29.31
C GLU A 199 -38.34 21.17 28.23
N VAL A 200 -38.26 20.44 27.13
CA VAL A 200 -39.42 19.93 26.42
C VAL A 200 -39.16 18.52 25.94
N GLU A 201 -39.77 17.61 26.66
CA GLU A 201 -40.12 16.28 26.18
C GLU A 201 -41.16 16.41 25.06
N GLU A 202 -41.08 15.61 24.04
CA GLU A 202 -42.23 14.90 23.46
C GLU A 202 -41.76 13.70 22.64
N GLU A 203 -42.21 12.58 23.14
CA GLU A 203 -42.28 11.30 22.47
C GLU A 203 -43.30 11.36 21.32
N GLU A 204 -43.06 10.63 20.23
CA GLU A 204 -44.11 9.81 19.61
C GLU A 204 -43.48 8.74 18.69
N ASP A 205 -43.67 7.58 19.09
CA ASP A 205 -43.86 6.24 18.64
C ASP A 205 -44.71 6.16 17.35
N ILE A 206 -44.25 5.54 16.30
CA ILE A 206 -45.09 4.82 15.35
C ILE A 206 -44.36 3.59 14.83
N SER A 207 -44.79 2.48 15.35
CA SER A 207 -44.70 1.13 14.81
C SER A 207 -45.29 1.00 13.40
N GLY A 208 -44.68 0.23 12.57
CA GLY A 208 -45.22 -0.24 11.29
C GLY A 208 -44.55 -1.52 10.85
N GLU A 209 -45.04 -2.63 11.41
CA GLU A 209 -44.89 -3.96 10.85
C GLU A 209 -45.64 -4.03 9.52
N GLU A 210 -45.04 -4.54 8.48
CA GLU A 210 -45.72 -5.34 7.47
C GLU A 210 -44.76 -6.44 6.98
N GLU A 211 -45.12 -7.63 7.44
CA GLU A 211 -44.73 -8.91 6.83
C GLU A 211 -45.48 -9.07 5.51
N GLU A 212 -44.82 -9.49 4.47
CA GLU A 212 -45.45 -10.32 3.43
C GLU A 212 -44.46 -11.41 3.03
N GLU A 213 -44.94 -12.60 3.32
CA GLU A 213 -44.45 -13.90 2.87
C GLU A 213 -44.86 -14.18 1.42
N GLU A 214 -44.19 -15.24 0.90
CA GLU A 214 -44.55 -16.11 -0.24
C GLU A 214 -44.05 -15.63 -1.63
N GLU A 215 -43.33 -16.44 -2.37
CA GLU A 215 -43.71 -17.79 -2.84
C GLU A 215 -42.49 -18.65 -3.23
N LEU A 216 -42.56 -19.86 -2.82
CA LEU A 216 -41.85 -21.01 -3.34
C LEU A 216 -42.17 -21.22 -4.82
N ASN A 217 -41.18 -21.32 -5.68
CA ASN A 217 -41.36 -21.99 -6.97
C ASN A 217 -40.35 -23.12 -7.09
N ASP A 218 -40.89 -24.27 -6.84
CA ASP A 218 -40.40 -25.61 -7.14
C ASP A 218 -40.45 -25.81 -8.66
N GLY A 219 -39.36 -26.17 -9.24
CA GLY A 219 -39.21 -26.46 -10.66
C GLY A 219 -38.23 -27.58 -10.88
N GLU A 220 -38.70 -28.80 -10.73
CA GLU A 220 -38.06 -30.03 -11.18
C GLU A 220 -37.85 -30.06 -12.70
N GLY A 221 -36.77 -30.70 -13.11
CA GLY A 221 -36.54 -31.26 -14.46
C GLY A 221 -35.23 -30.79 -15.08
N ASP A 222 -34.27 -31.56 -15.40
CA ASP A 222 -34.27 -32.82 -16.11
C ASP A 222 -32.81 -33.36 -16.10
N GLU A 223 -32.69 -34.62 -15.88
CA GLU A 223 -31.47 -35.42 -16.01
C GLU A 223 -31.11 -35.55 -17.49
N GLU A 224 -29.87 -35.16 -17.84
CA GLU A 224 -29.17 -35.82 -18.96
C GLU A 224 -27.74 -36.16 -18.53
N GLU A 225 -27.57 -37.44 -18.31
CA GLU A 225 -26.31 -38.16 -18.29
C GLU A 225 -25.67 -38.07 -19.68
N ASP A 226 -24.48 -37.55 -19.78
CA ASP A 226 -23.56 -37.89 -20.86
C ASP A 226 -22.24 -38.42 -20.31
N GLU A 227 -22.16 -39.74 -20.36
CA GLU A 227 -20.95 -40.54 -20.28
C GLU A 227 -19.97 -40.11 -21.40
N TYR A 228 -18.77 -39.69 -21.06
CA TYR A 228 -17.64 -39.82 -21.95
C TYR A 228 -16.49 -40.54 -21.27
N GLU A 229 -16.18 -41.62 -21.88
CA GLU A 229 -15.22 -42.67 -21.63
C GLU A 229 -13.83 -42.22 -21.27
N GLU A 230 -13.26 -42.96 -20.30
CA GLU A 230 -11.84 -43.11 -20.02
C GLU A 230 -11.07 -43.58 -21.25
N GLU A 231 -10.15 -42.82 -21.77
CA GLU A 231 -9.05 -43.37 -22.55
C GLU A 231 -7.74 -43.38 -21.70
N ARG A 232 -7.41 -44.59 -21.33
CA ARG A 232 -6.17 -44.98 -20.68
C ARG A 232 -4.99 -44.73 -21.63
N GLY A 233 -4.15 -43.80 -21.29
CA GLY A 233 -2.85 -43.61 -21.92
C GLY A 233 -1.90 -44.80 -21.66
N GLN A 234 -1.50 -45.39 -22.74
CA GLN A 234 -0.54 -46.51 -22.78
C GLN A 234 0.85 -46.08 -22.32
N LYS A 235 1.36 -46.77 -21.34
CA LYS A 235 2.78 -46.86 -20.99
C LYS A 235 3.60 -47.38 -22.18
N ARG A 236 4.50 -46.57 -22.72
CA ARG A 236 5.58 -47.10 -23.57
C ARG A 236 6.69 -47.67 -22.72
N LYS A 237 6.86 -48.96 -22.89
CA LYS A 237 7.91 -49.83 -22.40
C LYS A 237 9.24 -49.38 -23.02
N ARG A 238 10.27 -49.21 -22.20
CA ARG A 238 11.67 -49.14 -22.61
C ARG A 238 12.10 -50.54 -22.90
N ASP A 239 12.59 -50.80 -24.10
CA ASP A 239 13.45 -51.94 -24.39
C ASP A 239 14.90 -51.56 -24.09
N PRO A 240 15.65 -52.42 -23.41
CA PRO A 240 17.09 -52.37 -23.34
C PRO A 240 17.68 -53.33 -24.39
N GLU A 241 18.85 -53.01 -24.87
CA GLU A 241 19.80 -53.80 -25.65
C GLU A 241 20.10 -53.19 -27.02
N ASP A 242 21.29 -52.60 -27.04
CA ASP A 242 22.34 -53.02 -27.97
C ASP A 242 23.68 -52.46 -27.44
N ASP A 243 24.41 -53.41 -26.82
CA ASP A 243 25.89 -53.44 -26.79
C ASP A 243 26.38 -53.81 -28.18
N ASP A 244 27.31 -53.07 -28.68
CA ASP A 244 28.41 -53.61 -29.57
C ASP A 244 29.51 -52.54 -29.57
N ASP A 245 30.55 -52.87 -28.88
CA ASP A 245 31.93 -53.14 -29.29
C ASP A 245 32.28 -52.61 -30.68
N ASP A 246 33.25 -51.72 -30.72
CA ASP A 246 34.41 -51.97 -31.58
C ASP A 246 35.62 -51.13 -31.15
N GLU A 247 36.63 -51.87 -31.03
CA GLU A 247 38.00 -51.68 -30.74
C GLU A 247 38.76 -50.83 -31.79
N GLU A 248 39.79 -50.18 -31.23
CA GLU A 248 41.18 -50.14 -31.74
C GLU A 248 41.62 -49.16 -32.86
N GLU A 249 42.75 -48.61 -32.51
CA GLU A 249 43.97 -48.27 -33.24
C GLU A 249 44.04 -46.85 -33.91
N ASP A 250 44.91 -46.06 -33.46
CA ASP A 250 46.34 -45.72 -33.61
C ASP A 250 46.65 -44.38 -32.96
#